data_5f2a0c002f348f69130455362ec2feb2
#
_entry.id   5f2a0c002f348f69130455362ec2feb2
#
_cell.length_a   1.000
_cell.length_b   1.000
_cell.length_c   1.000
_cell.angle_alpha   90.00
_cell.angle_beta   90.00
_cell.angle_gamma   90.00
#
_symmetry.space_group_name_H-M   'P 1'
#
loop_
_entity.id
_entity.type
_entity.pdbx_description
1 polymer ?
#
loop_
_entity_poly.entity_id
_entity_poly.type
_entity_poly.pdbx_seq_one_letter_code
_entity_poly.pdbx_strand_id
1 'polypeptide(L)'
;MPEAYRNPRNSYTFYSGGMPAGVKWLLIINLGIFVITYLATASGYGSFFNDFSLWPRAVITIPALWQLVTYLFLHDPRGFGHILFNMLALWMIGSELERGWGTRLFLKFYFLCGIGAGVCVVLANLLFGNIDARTIGSSGAIYGLLLAYGVLYPDRIILFSFLFPIKAKYFVMILGAIAFLGSIGASGGAVSHVAHLGGMLIGLVYL
;
A
#
# COMPACT_ATOMS: atom_id res chain seq x y z
N MET A 1 8.77 -0.31 21.64
CA MET A 1 7.48 0.00 20.99
C MET A 1 6.84 1.16 21.72
N PRO A 2 6.47 2.26 21.05
CA PRO A 2 5.69 3.33 21.66
C PRO A 2 4.38 2.79 22.26
N GLU A 3 3.93 3.32 23.39
CA GLU A 3 2.70 2.86 24.06
C GLU A 3 1.44 2.88 23.18
N ALA A 4 1.41 3.76 22.18
CA ALA A 4 0.33 3.89 21.22
C ALA A 4 0.07 2.62 20.38
N TYR A 5 1.04 1.70 20.31
CA TYR A 5 0.93 0.44 19.56
C TYR A 5 0.67 -0.78 20.46
N ARG A 6 0.54 -0.57 21.79
CA ARG A 6 0.22 -1.67 22.69
C ARG A 6 -1.17 -2.24 22.40
N ASN A 7 -1.19 -3.57 22.26
CA ASN A 7 -2.37 -4.38 21.97
C ASN A 7 -3.51 -4.12 22.99
N PRO A 8 -4.67 -3.63 22.59
CA PRO A 8 -5.85 -3.71 23.44
C PRO A 8 -6.21 -5.18 23.61
N ARG A 9 -6.36 -5.61 24.85
CA ARG A 9 -6.67 -6.97 25.27
C ARG A 9 -7.70 -7.67 24.39
N ASN A 10 -7.55 -8.97 24.18
CA ASN A 10 -8.43 -9.91 23.46
C ASN A 10 -9.92 -9.81 23.82
N SER A 11 -10.57 -8.74 23.46
CA SER A 11 -12.02 -8.64 23.44
C SER A 11 -12.47 -8.70 21.99
N TYR A 12 -13.14 -9.78 21.62
CA TYR A 12 -13.97 -9.85 20.42
C TYR A 12 -15.15 -8.88 20.60
N THR A 13 -14.88 -7.58 20.64
CA THR A 13 -15.91 -6.59 20.53
C THR A 13 -16.26 -6.50 19.05
N PHE A 14 -17.38 -7.08 18.67
CA PHE A 14 -18.08 -6.67 17.48
C PHE A 14 -18.37 -5.19 17.65
N TYR A 15 -17.49 -4.35 17.14
CA TYR A 15 -17.72 -2.91 17.10
C TYR A 15 -18.89 -2.67 16.16
N SER A 16 -20.04 -2.33 16.73
CA SER A 16 -21.22 -1.84 16.01
C SER A 16 -21.00 -0.44 15.41
N GLY A 17 -19.78 0.05 15.41
CA GLY A 17 -19.38 1.32 14.81
C GLY A 17 -19.15 1.19 13.32
N GLY A 18 -19.56 2.20 12.54
CA GLY A 18 -19.36 2.28 11.11
C GLY A 18 -17.88 2.19 10.69
N MET A 19 -17.62 2.25 9.38
CA MET A 19 -16.27 2.25 8.81
C MET A 19 -15.46 3.42 9.38
N PRO A 20 -14.21 3.20 9.86
CA PRO A 20 -13.34 4.27 10.36
C PRO A 20 -13.09 5.35 9.29
N ALA A 21 -12.95 6.60 9.74
CA ALA A 21 -12.96 7.76 8.85
C ALA A 21 -11.77 7.78 7.86
N GLY A 22 -10.57 7.44 8.33
CA GLY A 22 -9.36 7.40 7.49
C GLY A 22 -9.47 6.38 6.39
N VAL A 23 -9.82 5.13 6.74
CA VAL A 23 -10.05 4.06 5.76
C VAL A 23 -11.17 4.45 4.79
N LYS A 24 -12.29 4.95 5.29
CA LYS A 24 -13.42 5.39 4.46
C LYS A 24 -12.98 6.39 3.39
N TRP A 25 -12.29 7.45 3.77
CA TRP A 25 -11.85 8.48 2.83
C TRP A 25 -10.78 7.98 1.87
N LEU A 26 -9.84 7.15 2.33
CA LEU A 26 -8.85 6.53 1.43
C LEU A 26 -9.54 5.65 0.39
N LEU A 27 -10.55 4.86 0.77
CA LEU A 27 -11.32 4.05 -0.18
C LEU A 27 -12.06 4.93 -1.19
N ILE A 28 -12.79 5.96 -0.73
CA ILE A 28 -13.55 6.86 -1.60
C ILE A 28 -12.62 7.56 -2.61
N ILE A 29 -11.49 8.09 -2.16
CA ILE A 29 -10.54 8.80 -3.02
C ILE A 29 -9.93 7.85 -4.05
N ASN A 30 -9.46 6.66 -3.63
CA ASN A 30 -8.86 5.69 -4.56
C ASN A 30 -9.88 5.21 -5.61
N LEU A 31 -11.10 4.85 -5.19
CA LEU A 31 -12.15 4.43 -6.11
C LEU A 31 -12.59 5.56 -7.04
N GLY A 32 -12.73 6.79 -6.53
CA GLY A 32 -13.06 7.97 -7.33
C GLY A 32 -12.00 8.27 -8.39
N ILE A 33 -10.73 8.30 -8.02
CA ILE A 33 -9.61 8.50 -8.96
C ILE A 33 -9.55 7.35 -9.96
N PHE A 34 -9.79 6.11 -9.53
CA PHE A 34 -9.82 4.96 -10.46
C PHE A 34 -10.91 5.12 -11.52
N VAL A 35 -12.14 5.50 -11.13
CA VAL A 35 -13.22 5.74 -12.09
C VAL A 35 -12.86 6.86 -13.07
N ILE A 36 -12.29 7.97 -12.57
CA ILE A 36 -11.87 9.09 -13.42
C ILE A 36 -10.77 8.64 -14.41
N THR A 37 -9.75 7.92 -13.94
CA THR A 37 -8.67 7.42 -14.80
C THR A 37 -9.15 6.39 -15.81
N TYR A 38 -10.10 5.53 -15.42
CA TYR A 38 -10.74 4.57 -16.31
C TYR A 38 -11.50 5.27 -17.45
N LEU A 39 -12.36 6.24 -17.12
CA LEU A 39 -13.13 6.99 -18.10
C LEU A 39 -12.24 7.83 -19.03
N ALA A 40 -11.22 8.49 -18.47
CA ALA A 40 -10.24 9.25 -19.25
C ALA A 40 -9.47 8.33 -20.22
N THR A 41 -9.06 7.15 -19.76
CA THR A 41 -8.37 6.17 -20.63
C THR A 41 -9.27 5.69 -21.76
N ALA A 42 -10.53 5.37 -21.45
CA ALA A 42 -11.51 4.97 -22.44
C ALA A 42 -11.80 6.06 -23.48
N SER A 43 -11.67 7.34 -23.09
CA SER A 43 -11.84 8.51 -23.95
C SER A 43 -10.55 8.99 -24.65
N GLY A 44 -9.43 8.28 -24.51
CA GLY A 44 -8.14 8.62 -25.14
C GLY A 44 -7.29 9.64 -24.35
N TYR A 45 -7.72 10.09 -23.16
CA TYR A 45 -7.02 11.07 -22.32
C TYR A 45 -6.22 10.44 -21.17
N GLY A 46 -6.02 9.13 -21.17
CA GLY A 46 -5.34 8.42 -20.07
C GLY A 46 -3.91 8.90 -19.81
N SER A 47 -3.21 9.40 -20.83
CA SER A 47 -1.84 9.93 -20.70
C SER A 47 -1.71 11.12 -19.73
N PHE A 48 -2.78 11.87 -19.50
CA PHE A 48 -2.81 12.99 -18.54
C PHE A 48 -2.38 12.53 -17.13
N PHE A 49 -2.71 11.30 -16.75
CA PHE A 49 -2.38 10.78 -15.41
C PHE A 49 -0.94 10.29 -15.26
N ASN A 50 -0.17 10.25 -16.35
CA ASN A 50 1.23 9.86 -16.30
C ASN A 50 2.07 10.77 -15.39
N ASP A 51 1.76 12.06 -15.32
CA ASP A 51 2.49 13.03 -14.52
C ASP A 51 2.22 12.90 -13.01
N PHE A 52 1.22 12.13 -12.64
CA PHE A 52 0.88 11.78 -11.24
C PHE A 52 1.40 10.40 -10.81
N SER A 53 1.89 9.59 -11.77
CA SER A 53 2.58 8.33 -11.46
C SER A 53 3.99 8.60 -10.94
N LEU A 54 4.53 7.72 -10.11
CA LEU A 54 5.91 7.84 -9.64
C LEU A 54 6.86 7.48 -10.79
N TRP A 55 7.52 8.49 -11.30
CA TRP A 55 8.53 8.36 -12.36
C TRP A 55 9.90 8.79 -11.81
N PRO A 56 10.81 7.83 -11.52
CA PRO A 56 12.10 8.12 -10.89
C PRO A 56 12.90 9.22 -11.61
N ARG A 57 12.92 9.22 -12.95
CA ARG A 57 13.58 10.28 -13.72
C ARG A 57 13.02 11.66 -13.36
N ALA A 58 11.70 11.83 -13.34
CA ALA A 58 11.09 13.13 -13.05
C ALA A 58 11.37 13.61 -11.62
N VAL A 59 11.36 12.67 -10.64
CA VAL A 59 11.68 13.00 -9.25
C VAL A 59 13.10 13.54 -9.10
N ILE A 60 14.05 13.01 -9.90
CA ILE A 60 15.47 13.38 -9.81
C ILE A 60 15.77 14.65 -10.62
N THR A 61 15.23 14.77 -11.86
CA THR A 61 15.63 15.82 -12.80
C THR A 61 14.81 17.11 -12.70
N ILE A 62 13.53 17.01 -12.35
CA ILE A 62 12.61 18.16 -12.26
C ILE A 62 11.93 18.31 -10.90
N PRO A 63 12.53 17.81 -9.80
CA PRO A 63 12.03 17.52 -8.44
C PRO A 63 10.51 17.34 -8.33
N ALA A 64 9.94 16.41 -9.11
CA ALA A 64 8.51 16.09 -9.11
C ALA A 64 8.06 15.39 -7.82
N LEU A 65 8.29 16.03 -6.66
CA LEU A 65 8.09 15.43 -5.32
C LEU A 65 6.62 15.09 -5.04
N TRP A 66 5.65 15.75 -5.70
CA TRP A 66 4.23 15.39 -5.59
C TRP A 66 3.97 13.94 -5.98
N GLN A 67 4.78 13.37 -6.88
CA GLN A 67 4.65 11.99 -7.34
C GLN A 67 4.85 10.97 -6.21
N LEU A 68 5.63 11.30 -5.16
CA LEU A 68 5.79 10.45 -3.97
C LEU A 68 4.48 10.27 -3.18
N VAL A 69 3.48 11.11 -3.43
CA VAL A 69 2.16 11.03 -2.80
C VAL A 69 1.10 10.62 -3.82
N THR A 70 1.08 11.23 -4.99
CA THR A 70 -0.01 11.05 -5.96
C THR A 70 -0.08 9.65 -6.53
N TYR A 71 1.06 8.98 -6.70
CA TYR A 71 1.12 7.63 -7.22
C TYR A 71 0.34 6.61 -6.37
N LEU A 72 0.18 6.88 -5.06
CA LEU A 72 -0.57 6.04 -4.12
C LEU A 72 -2.05 5.93 -4.47
N PHE A 73 -2.58 6.88 -5.22
CA PHE A 73 -3.99 6.95 -5.57
C PHE A 73 -4.28 6.47 -6.99
N LEU A 74 -3.24 6.25 -7.79
CA LEU A 74 -3.39 5.74 -9.15
C LEU A 74 -3.37 4.21 -9.17
N HIS A 75 -4.25 3.63 -10.00
CA HIS A 75 -4.31 2.19 -10.23
C HIS A 75 -4.47 1.91 -11.73
N ASP A 76 -3.99 0.77 -12.22
CA ASP A 76 -4.11 0.42 -13.64
C ASP A 76 -5.59 0.31 -14.03
N PRO A 77 -6.08 1.19 -14.92
CA PRO A 77 -7.48 1.17 -15.34
C PRO A 77 -7.86 -0.06 -16.18
N ARG A 78 -6.88 -0.82 -16.67
CA ARG A 78 -7.10 -2.03 -17.49
C ARG A 78 -7.29 -3.29 -16.65
N GLY A 79 -7.01 -3.24 -15.33
CA GLY A 79 -7.05 -4.37 -14.43
C GLY A 79 -7.73 -4.09 -13.09
N PHE A 80 -8.97 -4.56 -12.91
CA PHE A 80 -9.71 -4.40 -11.65
C PHE A 80 -9.07 -5.12 -10.47
N GLY A 81 -8.30 -6.21 -10.70
CA GLY A 81 -7.71 -7.00 -9.63
C GLY A 81 -6.77 -6.18 -8.74
N HIS A 82 -5.95 -5.31 -9.34
CA HIS A 82 -4.99 -4.51 -8.59
C HIS A 82 -5.69 -3.56 -7.58
N ILE A 83 -6.68 -2.79 -8.03
CA ILE A 83 -7.41 -1.92 -7.12
C ILE A 83 -8.27 -2.71 -6.12
N LEU A 84 -8.92 -3.80 -6.58
CA LEU A 84 -9.77 -4.63 -5.73
C LEU A 84 -9.00 -5.17 -4.51
N PHE A 85 -7.83 -5.80 -4.73
CA PHE A 85 -7.04 -6.36 -3.64
C PHE A 85 -6.47 -5.27 -2.72
N ASN A 86 -6.05 -4.12 -3.27
CA ASN A 86 -5.62 -2.99 -2.45
C ASN A 86 -6.74 -2.46 -1.56
N MET A 87 -7.92 -2.24 -2.12
CA MET A 87 -9.05 -1.70 -1.34
C MET A 87 -9.59 -2.71 -0.33
N LEU A 88 -9.58 -4.00 -0.67
CA LEU A 88 -9.98 -5.06 0.25
C LEU A 88 -9.02 -5.15 1.45
N ALA A 89 -7.71 -5.16 1.21
CA ALA A 89 -6.71 -5.18 2.28
C ALA A 89 -6.78 -3.90 3.14
N LEU A 90 -6.93 -2.75 2.51
CA LEU A 90 -7.12 -1.48 3.20
C LEU A 90 -8.38 -1.50 4.08
N TRP A 91 -9.50 -2.02 3.56
CA TRP A 91 -10.73 -2.11 4.33
C TRP A 91 -10.60 -3.07 5.51
N MET A 92 -10.09 -4.28 5.29
CA MET A 92 -10.01 -5.31 6.34
C MET A 92 -8.96 -4.95 7.39
N ILE A 93 -7.72 -4.81 6.97
CA ILE A 93 -6.56 -4.64 7.86
C ILE A 93 -6.48 -3.19 8.36
N GLY A 94 -6.66 -2.22 7.46
CA GLY A 94 -6.65 -0.80 7.78
C GLY A 94 -7.71 -0.43 8.80
N SER A 95 -8.93 -0.99 8.67
CA SER A 95 -10.01 -0.69 9.63
C SER A 95 -9.69 -1.18 11.04
N GLU A 96 -9.07 -2.34 11.19
CA GLU A 96 -8.70 -2.86 12.51
C GLU A 96 -7.57 -2.03 13.13
N LEU A 97 -6.55 -1.69 12.34
CA LEU A 97 -5.46 -0.83 12.80
C LEU A 97 -5.95 0.58 13.15
N GLU A 98 -6.81 1.20 12.33
CA GLU A 98 -7.35 2.53 12.61
C GLU A 98 -8.20 2.56 13.89
N ARG A 99 -9.00 1.52 14.13
CA ARG A 99 -9.75 1.42 15.39
C ARG A 99 -8.83 1.33 16.61
N GLY A 100 -7.70 0.62 16.49
CA GLY A 100 -6.73 0.49 17.57
C GLY A 100 -5.88 1.73 17.79
N TRP A 101 -5.50 2.43 16.74
CA TRP A 101 -4.55 3.56 16.78
C TRP A 101 -5.18 4.94 16.74
N GLY A 102 -6.42 5.02 16.27
CA GLY A 102 -7.07 6.29 15.90
C GLY A 102 -6.62 6.76 14.51
N THR A 103 -7.49 7.57 13.89
CA THR A 103 -7.34 8.04 12.50
C THR A 103 -6.02 8.77 12.26
N ARG A 104 -5.59 9.63 13.19
CA ARG A 104 -4.38 10.44 13.00
C ARG A 104 -3.12 9.58 12.87
N LEU A 105 -2.94 8.60 13.76
CA LEU A 105 -1.77 7.73 13.75
C LEU A 105 -1.81 6.75 12.57
N PHE A 106 -2.99 6.20 12.27
CA PHE A 106 -3.22 5.35 11.10
C PHE A 106 -2.84 6.04 9.79
N LEU A 107 -3.34 7.25 9.54
CA LEU A 107 -3.01 8.00 8.33
C LEU A 107 -1.53 8.37 8.26
N LYS A 108 -0.94 8.81 9.41
CA LYS A 108 0.51 9.07 9.48
C LYS A 108 1.31 7.84 9.08
N PHE A 109 0.98 6.67 9.60
CA PHE A 109 1.66 5.42 9.28
C PHE A 109 1.47 5.02 7.81
N TYR A 110 0.24 5.11 7.31
CA TYR A 110 -0.10 4.82 5.91
C TYR A 110 0.74 5.65 4.93
N PHE A 111 0.74 6.98 5.11
CA PHE A 111 1.50 7.87 4.23
C PHE A 111 3.01 7.71 4.42
N LEU A 112 3.48 7.48 5.63
CA LEU A 112 4.90 7.24 5.88
C LEU A 112 5.39 5.99 5.13
N CYS A 113 4.66 4.88 5.22
CA CYS A 113 4.98 3.65 4.49
C CYS A 113 4.88 3.85 2.98
N GLY A 114 3.83 4.54 2.50
CA GLY A 114 3.64 4.80 1.08
C GLY A 114 4.71 5.72 0.48
N ILE A 115 4.99 6.85 1.10
CA ILE A 115 6.04 7.79 0.65
C ILE A 115 7.41 7.11 0.72
N GLY A 116 7.70 6.43 1.84
CA GLY A 116 8.96 5.69 2.01
C GLY A 116 9.13 4.58 0.98
N ALA A 117 8.07 3.85 0.64
CA ALA A 117 8.07 2.90 -0.47
C ALA A 117 8.42 3.56 -1.80
N GLY A 118 7.83 4.72 -2.09
CA GLY A 118 8.15 5.53 -3.26
C GLY A 118 9.62 5.94 -3.31
N VAL A 119 10.19 6.40 -2.18
CA VAL A 119 11.62 6.73 -2.07
C VAL A 119 12.48 5.49 -2.34
N CYS A 120 12.13 4.32 -1.77
CA CYS A 120 12.85 3.06 -2.04
C CYS A 120 12.81 2.70 -3.53
N VAL A 121 11.68 2.91 -4.21
CA VAL A 121 11.56 2.70 -5.67
C VAL A 121 12.50 3.64 -6.43
N VAL A 122 12.51 4.93 -6.11
CA VAL A 122 13.40 5.91 -6.77
C VAL A 122 14.86 5.51 -6.58
N LEU A 123 15.27 5.20 -5.35
CA LEU A 123 16.65 4.81 -5.04
C LEU A 123 17.05 3.50 -5.75
N ALA A 124 16.19 2.49 -5.73
CA ALA A 124 16.47 1.22 -6.39
C ALA A 124 16.60 1.38 -7.91
N ASN A 125 15.72 2.15 -8.55
CA ASN A 125 15.81 2.40 -9.97
C ASN A 125 17.02 3.25 -10.35
N LEU A 126 17.47 4.15 -9.48
CA LEU A 126 18.70 4.91 -9.66
C LEU A 126 19.93 4.00 -9.60
N LEU A 127 19.97 3.06 -8.65
CA LEU A 127 21.12 2.16 -8.43
C LEU A 127 21.19 1.02 -9.44
N PHE A 128 20.04 0.48 -9.85
CA PHE A 128 19.94 -0.71 -10.70
C PHE A 128 19.48 -0.44 -12.14
N GLY A 129 19.29 0.81 -12.51
CA GLY A 129 19.34 1.23 -13.92
C GLY A 129 18.03 1.40 -14.65
N ASN A 130 16.85 1.34 -14.04
CA ASN A 130 15.58 1.57 -14.75
C ASN A 130 14.83 2.82 -14.26
N ILE A 131 15.44 4.00 -14.45
CA ILE A 131 14.86 5.28 -14.02
C ILE A 131 13.60 5.69 -14.81
N ASP A 132 13.29 5.00 -15.90
CA ASP A 132 12.10 5.26 -16.72
C ASP A 132 10.89 4.40 -16.36
N ALA A 133 11.07 3.41 -15.48
CA ALA A 133 9.96 2.59 -14.99
C ALA A 133 9.02 3.42 -14.11
N ARG A 134 7.74 3.50 -14.50
CA ARG A 134 6.70 4.18 -13.74
C ARG A 134 6.04 3.23 -12.75
N THR A 135 5.73 3.74 -11.57
CA THR A 135 5.05 2.97 -10.51
C THR A 135 3.76 3.67 -10.12
N ILE A 136 2.71 2.88 -9.89
CA ILE A 136 1.39 3.33 -9.42
C ILE A 136 0.86 2.35 -8.38
N GLY A 137 0.01 2.82 -7.47
CA GLY A 137 -0.73 2.00 -6.52
C GLY A 137 -0.37 2.25 -5.05
N SER A 138 -1.37 2.07 -4.20
CA SER A 138 -1.26 2.17 -2.75
C SER A 138 -0.57 0.97 -2.09
N SER A 139 -0.19 -0.04 -2.87
CA SER A 139 0.27 -1.33 -2.34
C SER A 139 1.49 -1.22 -1.41
N GLY A 140 2.41 -0.29 -1.67
CA GLY A 140 3.53 -0.04 -0.75
C GLY A 140 3.07 0.34 0.66
N ALA A 141 2.12 1.25 0.79
CA ALA A 141 1.51 1.61 2.06
C ALA A 141 0.75 0.42 2.70
N ILE A 142 0.02 -0.34 1.88
CA ILE A 142 -0.75 -1.51 2.33
C ILE A 142 0.18 -2.63 2.85
N TYR A 143 1.32 -2.87 2.20
CA TYR A 143 2.31 -3.83 2.71
C TYR A 143 2.91 -3.39 4.05
N GLY A 144 3.08 -2.08 4.26
CA GLY A 144 3.41 -1.53 5.57
C GLY A 144 2.33 -1.82 6.62
N LEU A 145 1.04 -1.62 6.29
CA LEU A 145 -0.08 -1.96 7.18
C LEU A 145 -0.16 -3.47 7.46
N LEU A 146 0.05 -4.31 6.45
CA LEU A 146 0.08 -5.77 6.60
C LEU A 146 1.19 -6.20 7.54
N LEU A 147 2.40 -5.61 7.40
CA LEU A 147 3.50 -5.87 8.32
C LEU A 147 3.11 -5.48 9.75
N ALA A 148 2.61 -4.26 9.96
CA ALA A 148 2.18 -3.80 11.26
C ALA A 148 1.14 -4.75 11.89
N TYR A 149 0.18 -5.21 11.09
CA TYR A 149 -0.84 -6.15 11.52
C TYR A 149 -0.22 -7.49 11.92
N GLY A 150 0.69 -8.04 11.13
CA GLY A 150 1.37 -9.30 11.43
C GLY A 150 2.26 -9.25 12.68
N VAL A 151 2.86 -8.09 12.97
CA VAL A 151 3.66 -7.85 14.17
C VAL A 151 2.79 -7.67 15.42
N LEU A 152 1.71 -6.89 15.31
CA LEU A 152 0.85 -6.55 16.44
C LEU A 152 -0.17 -7.65 16.78
N TYR A 153 -0.63 -8.39 15.78
CA TYR A 153 -1.64 -9.43 15.90
C TYR A 153 -1.20 -10.76 15.26
N PRO A 154 -0.04 -11.33 15.65
CA PRO A 154 0.62 -12.44 14.93
C PRO A 154 -0.23 -13.70 14.80
N ASP A 155 -1.08 -13.99 15.79
CA ASP A 155 -1.90 -15.18 15.83
C ASP A 155 -3.35 -14.97 15.37
N ARG A 156 -3.71 -13.76 14.93
CA ARG A 156 -5.00 -13.48 14.30
C ARG A 156 -5.11 -14.27 13.00
N ILE A 157 -6.30 -14.82 12.76
CA ILE A 157 -6.60 -15.55 11.53
C ILE A 157 -7.08 -14.59 10.48
N ILE A 158 -6.41 -14.59 9.33
CA ILE A 158 -6.82 -13.91 8.10
C ILE A 158 -7.41 -14.98 7.17
N LEU A 159 -8.58 -14.74 6.62
CA LEU A 159 -9.15 -15.62 5.59
C LEU A 159 -8.56 -15.24 4.22
N PHE A 160 -7.49 -15.93 3.84
CA PHE A 160 -6.90 -15.75 2.53
C PHE A 160 -7.86 -16.22 1.44
N SER A 161 -8.15 -15.34 0.49
CA SER A 161 -9.16 -15.58 -0.57
C SER A 161 -10.53 -16.01 -0.02
N PHE A 162 -10.88 -15.61 1.21
CA PHE A 162 -12.11 -15.99 1.93
C PHE A 162 -12.27 -17.51 2.20
N LEU A 163 -11.28 -18.32 1.88
CA LEU A 163 -11.34 -19.79 1.94
C LEU A 163 -10.36 -20.39 2.93
N PHE A 164 -9.13 -19.90 2.98
CA PHE A 164 -8.05 -20.52 3.74
C PHE A 164 -7.70 -19.69 4.98
N PRO A 165 -7.95 -20.23 6.20
CA PRO A 165 -7.52 -19.55 7.42
C PRO A 165 -6.01 -19.64 7.58
N ILE A 166 -5.34 -18.49 7.63
CA ILE A 166 -3.89 -18.38 7.86
C ILE A 166 -3.62 -17.38 8.98
N LYS A 167 -2.65 -17.67 9.86
CA LYS A 167 -2.23 -16.70 10.87
C LYS A 167 -1.53 -15.51 10.22
N ALA A 168 -1.82 -14.31 10.72
CA ALA A 168 -1.31 -13.04 10.18
C ALA A 168 0.22 -13.04 10.00
N LYS A 169 0.97 -13.55 10.97
CA LYS A 169 2.44 -13.67 10.87
C LYS A 169 2.89 -14.47 9.64
N TYR A 170 2.27 -15.62 9.37
CA TYR A 170 2.65 -16.44 8.21
C TYR A 170 2.21 -15.80 6.91
N PHE A 171 1.04 -15.17 6.87
CA PHE A 171 0.56 -14.45 5.70
C PHE A 171 1.52 -13.33 5.31
N VAL A 172 1.94 -12.51 6.27
CA VAL A 172 2.89 -11.41 6.05
C VAL A 172 4.27 -11.93 5.63
N MET A 173 4.76 -13.02 6.24
CA MET A 173 6.03 -13.65 5.85
C MET A 173 5.99 -14.15 4.40
N ILE A 174 4.90 -14.79 3.97
CA ILE A 174 4.72 -15.27 2.60
C ILE A 174 4.72 -14.07 1.62
N LEU A 175 3.96 -13.01 1.92
CA LEU A 175 3.92 -11.82 1.08
C LEU A 175 5.29 -11.13 0.99
N GLY A 176 6.01 -11.05 2.11
CA GLY A 176 7.37 -10.52 2.14
C GLY A 176 8.34 -11.36 1.30
N ALA A 177 8.26 -12.69 1.40
CA ALA A 177 9.07 -13.59 0.59
C ALA A 177 8.76 -13.46 -0.91
N ILE A 178 7.49 -13.38 -1.30
CA ILE A 178 7.08 -13.15 -2.68
C ILE A 178 7.62 -11.81 -3.19
N ALA A 179 7.50 -10.74 -2.41
CA ALA A 179 8.03 -9.43 -2.78
C ALA A 179 9.55 -9.44 -2.89
N PHE A 180 10.25 -10.13 -1.99
CA PHE A 180 11.71 -10.27 -2.04
C PHE A 180 12.17 -11.04 -3.28
N LEU A 181 11.61 -12.21 -3.54
CA LEU A 181 11.95 -13.02 -4.70
C LEU A 181 11.61 -12.29 -6.01
N GLY A 182 10.48 -11.60 -6.06
CA GLY A 182 10.08 -10.80 -7.20
C GLY A 182 10.97 -9.58 -7.45
N SER A 183 11.61 -9.03 -6.40
CA SER A 183 12.56 -7.91 -6.54
C SER A 183 13.91 -8.32 -7.13
N ILE A 184 14.31 -9.60 -6.95
CA ILE A 184 15.55 -10.16 -7.49
C ILE A 184 15.33 -10.72 -8.90
N GLY A 185 14.11 -11.16 -9.21
CA GLY A 185 13.75 -11.72 -10.53
C GLY A 185 13.71 -10.62 -11.59
N ALA A 186 14.30 -10.89 -12.77
CA ALA A 186 14.36 -9.97 -13.90
C ALA A 186 12.99 -9.72 -14.61
N SER A 187 11.90 -10.20 -14.07
CA SER A 187 10.56 -10.03 -14.64
C SER A 187 10.01 -8.64 -14.32
N GLY A 188 10.06 -7.73 -15.28
CA GLY A 188 9.44 -6.41 -15.22
C GLY A 188 7.90 -6.48 -15.14
N GLY A 189 7.37 -7.07 -14.07
CA GLY A 189 5.94 -7.08 -13.80
C GLY A 189 5.43 -5.67 -13.45
N ALA A 190 4.15 -5.41 -13.71
CA ALA A 190 3.47 -4.15 -13.39
C ALA A 190 3.44 -3.83 -11.88
N VAL A 191 3.79 -4.80 -11.04
CA VAL A 191 3.84 -4.67 -9.59
C VAL A 191 5.26 -4.39 -9.13
N SER A 192 5.48 -3.24 -8.49
CA SER A 192 6.80 -2.91 -7.95
C SER A 192 7.05 -3.68 -6.65
N HIS A 193 7.70 -4.82 -6.74
CA HIS A 193 8.12 -5.60 -5.57
C HIS A 193 9.01 -4.80 -4.62
N VAL A 194 9.81 -3.87 -5.17
CA VAL A 194 10.62 -2.93 -4.38
C VAL A 194 9.74 -2.00 -3.54
N ALA A 195 8.62 -1.52 -4.08
CA ALA A 195 7.68 -0.71 -3.30
C ALA A 195 7.08 -1.50 -2.13
N HIS A 196 6.75 -2.77 -2.34
CA HIS A 196 6.21 -3.64 -1.28
C HIS A 196 7.22 -3.83 -0.15
N LEU A 197 8.46 -4.20 -0.49
CA LEU A 197 9.54 -4.34 0.50
C LEU A 197 9.86 -3.02 1.18
N GLY A 198 9.92 -1.92 0.43
CA GLY A 198 10.14 -0.57 0.96
C GLY A 198 9.09 -0.19 1.99
N GLY A 199 7.81 -0.42 1.67
CA GLY A 199 6.70 -0.17 2.60
C GLY A 199 6.79 -1.00 3.87
N MET A 200 7.12 -2.29 3.75
CA MET A 200 7.34 -3.18 4.90
C MET A 200 8.52 -2.71 5.75
N LEU A 201 9.66 -2.36 5.13
CA LEU A 201 10.85 -1.91 5.83
C LEU A 201 10.59 -0.62 6.62
N ILE A 202 9.98 0.38 5.97
CA ILE A 202 9.62 1.64 6.64
C ILE A 202 8.63 1.39 7.78
N GLY A 203 7.64 0.52 7.56
CA GLY A 203 6.69 0.11 8.60
C GLY A 203 7.37 -0.55 9.79
N LEU A 204 8.35 -1.44 9.54
CA LEU A 204 9.10 -2.12 10.59
C LEU A 204 9.97 -1.16 11.41
N VAL A 205 10.63 -0.22 10.75
CA VAL A 205 11.50 0.77 11.42
C VAL A 205 10.70 1.73 12.29
N TYR A 206 9.45 2.04 11.87
CA TYR A 206 8.60 2.98 12.59
C TYR A 206 7.86 2.36 13.80
N LEU A 207 7.57 1.05 13.79
CA LEU A 207 6.91 0.32 14.88
C LEU A 207 7.81 0.16 16.11
#